data_e7066ef9382f5c36d5e7cf6bb5bc39b3
#
_entry.id   e7066ef9382f5c36d5e7cf6bb5bc39b3
#
_cell.length_a   1.000
_cell.length_b   1.000
_cell.length_c   1.000
_cell.angle_alpha   90.00
_cell.angle_beta   90.00
_cell.angle_gamma   90.00
#
_symmetry.space_group_name_H-M   'P 1'
#
loop_
_entity.id
_entity.type
_entity.pdbx_description
1 polymer ?
#
loop_
_entity_poly.entity_id
_entity_poly.type
_entity_poly.pdbx_seq_one_letter_code
_entity_poly.pdbx_strand_id
1 'polypeptide(L)'
;AIVDLPGRQEVCWRPFVAGYFVLDSKSASAFPLPNPERIMNPGRLGLIASPGPEGAGRYMVAELQPIAGGEQADLLCFSSQSGQWDRKTVAYPLPSRSRPLTPNGVVSHSGRLWWVDLSWGLITCDPFADAPVLSFVPLPPRKALKYGEDCAVLDKYRRVAVSRGKLRFVDMYKNRSSFGSAQISVWTLADPDSTEWTLEYEATFSEIFNDASFKATRLTRQLPVLALIHPRDPDVVYFFLDRHLFSVDVPDRRVVQCELYELVEELSGKSIATRFVHAWRLPPALRSAADAVLEKENAGGNQEIVDAAAVSTSQTEVEIGGGDTPESKRRRLDR
;
A
#
# COMPACT_ATOMS: atom_id res chain seq x y z
N ALA A 1 1.68 11.24 4.31
CA ALA A 1 1.49 10.43 3.10
C ALA A 1 2.20 11.10 1.93
N ILE A 2 2.82 10.33 1.06
CA ILE A 2 3.29 10.83 -0.24
C ILE A 2 2.14 10.58 -1.20
N VAL A 3 1.68 11.64 -1.85
CA VAL A 3 0.66 11.55 -2.90
C VAL A 3 1.38 11.67 -4.23
N ASP A 4 1.36 10.59 -5.00
CA ASP A 4 1.72 10.59 -6.41
C ASP A 4 0.42 10.87 -7.18
N LEU A 5 0.39 11.95 -7.93
CA LEU A 5 -0.71 12.23 -8.84
C LEU A 5 -0.45 11.46 -10.13
N PRO A 6 -1.13 10.35 -10.38
CA PRO A 6 -0.91 9.58 -11.58
C PRO A 6 -1.32 10.40 -12.80
N GLY A 7 -0.33 10.84 -13.59
CA GLY A 7 -0.61 11.36 -14.90
C GLY A 7 -1.20 10.27 -15.78
N ARG A 8 -2.35 10.51 -16.37
CA ARG A 8 -2.82 9.71 -17.50
C ARG A 8 -1.72 9.69 -18.55
N GLN A 9 -1.21 8.51 -18.88
CA GLN A 9 -0.48 8.27 -20.12
C GLN A 9 -1.48 8.42 -21.29
N GLU A 10 -1.96 9.61 -21.54
CA GLU A 10 -2.43 9.94 -22.86
C GLU A 10 -1.21 10.32 -23.68
N VAL A 11 -1.16 9.81 -24.89
CA VAL A 11 -0.13 10.03 -25.91
C VAL A 11 -0.06 11.52 -26.24
N CYS A 12 0.42 12.31 -25.32
CA CYS A 12 0.77 13.71 -25.50
C CYS A 12 2.27 13.85 -25.31
N TRP A 13 2.95 14.26 -26.35
CA TRP A 13 4.39 14.54 -26.44
C TRP A 13 4.88 15.68 -25.53
N ARG A 14 4.18 15.96 -24.44
CA ARG A 14 4.64 16.91 -23.43
C ARG A 14 5.31 16.15 -22.30
N PRO A 15 6.53 16.52 -21.90
CA PRO A 15 7.15 15.93 -20.72
C PRO A 15 6.23 16.18 -19.52
N PHE A 16 5.73 15.10 -18.94
CA PHE A 16 4.92 15.16 -17.72
C PHE A 16 5.87 15.41 -16.55
N VAL A 17 5.61 16.48 -15.82
CA VAL A 17 6.33 16.78 -14.57
C VAL A 17 5.43 16.38 -13.43
N ALA A 18 5.74 15.26 -12.77
CA ALA A 18 5.06 14.85 -11.56
C ALA A 18 5.42 15.80 -10.41
N GLY A 19 4.44 16.33 -9.72
CA GLY A 19 4.64 17.04 -8.46
C GLY A 19 4.54 16.08 -7.28
N TYR A 20 5.43 16.21 -6.32
CA TYR A 20 5.42 15.40 -5.09
C TYR A 20 5.07 16.29 -3.90
N PHE A 21 4.23 15.77 -3.02
CA PHE A 21 3.78 16.49 -1.84
C PHE A 21 3.85 15.57 -0.61
N VAL A 22 4.24 16.14 0.53
CA VAL A 22 4.09 15.50 1.83
C VAL A 22 2.85 16.09 2.50
N LEU A 23 1.90 15.23 2.82
CA LEU A 23 0.68 15.62 3.52
C LEU A 23 0.87 15.38 5.02
N ASP A 24 0.74 16.44 5.83
CA ASP A 24 0.57 16.30 7.27
C ASP A 24 -0.91 16.12 7.61
N SER A 25 -1.26 14.92 8.02
CA SER A 25 -2.64 14.58 8.36
C SER A 25 -3.17 15.27 9.62
N LYS A 26 -2.29 15.82 10.49
CA LYS A 26 -2.72 16.54 11.70
C LYS A 26 -3.19 17.94 11.39
N SER A 27 -2.44 18.64 10.55
CA SER A 27 -2.74 20.02 10.15
C SER A 27 -3.54 20.11 8.84
N ALA A 28 -3.74 18.97 8.14
CA ALA A 28 -4.30 18.90 6.80
C ALA A 28 -3.53 19.76 5.78
N SER A 29 -2.23 19.97 6.02
CA SER A 29 -1.38 20.79 5.16
C SER A 29 -0.57 19.93 4.21
N ALA A 30 -0.45 20.37 2.96
CA ALA A 30 0.37 19.72 1.95
C ALA A 30 1.62 20.58 1.66
N PHE A 31 2.78 19.96 1.71
CA PHE A 31 4.07 20.60 1.45
C PHE A 31 4.62 20.08 0.15
N PRO A 32 4.82 20.93 -0.87
CA PRO A 32 5.45 20.51 -2.10
C PRO A 32 6.90 20.15 -1.86
N LEU A 33 7.35 19.04 -2.44
CA LEU A 33 8.77 18.69 -2.50
C LEU A 33 9.38 19.33 -3.75
N PRO A 34 10.62 19.87 -3.66
CA PRO A 34 11.33 20.28 -4.86
C PRO A 34 11.48 19.09 -5.80
N ASN A 35 11.33 19.33 -7.10
CA ASN A 35 11.47 18.25 -8.09
C ASN A 35 12.89 17.67 -8.02
N PRO A 36 13.02 16.37 -7.76
CA PRO A 36 14.33 15.73 -7.83
C PRO A 36 14.77 15.63 -9.29
N GLU A 37 16.09 15.67 -9.50
CA GLU A 37 16.64 15.51 -10.85
C GLU A 37 16.24 14.18 -11.50
N ARG A 38 15.93 13.13 -10.70
CA ARG A 38 15.67 11.78 -11.20
C ARG A 38 14.96 10.87 -10.21
N ILE A 39 13.65 10.91 -10.12
CA ILE A 39 12.88 9.79 -9.57
C ILE A 39 12.67 8.77 -10.69
N MET A 40 13.06 7.52 -10.47
CA MET A 40 12.91 6.45 -11.45
C MET A 40 11.55 5.76 -11.35
N ASN A 41 11.03 5.61 -10.13
CA ASN A 41 9.76 4.94 -9.92
C ASN A 41 9.04 5.49 -8.67
N PRO A 42 7.97 6.26 -8.83
CA PRO A 42 7.18 6.80 -7.71
C PRO A 42 6.70 5.73 -6.72
N GLY A 43 6.37 4.53 -7.19
CA GLY A 43 5.96 3.42 -6.34
C GLY A 43 7.05 2.86 -5.42
N ARG A 44 8.29 3.35 -5.56
CA ARG A 44 9.44 3.00 -4.70
C ARG A 44 9.83 4.10 -3.72
N LEU A 45 9.07 5.20 -3.70
CA LEU A 45 9.27 6.26 -2.73
C LEU A 45 8.75 5.83 -1.36
N GLY A 46 9.60 5.93 -0.36
CA GLY A 46 9.25 5.73 1.05
C GLY A 46 9.29 7.03 1.82
N LEU A 47 8.33 7.23 2.72
CA LEU A 47 8.31 8.32 3.69
C LEU A 47 8.58 7.76 5.07
N ILE A 48 9.55 8.35 5.77
CA ILE A 48 9.84 8.04 7.16
C ILE A 48 9.95 9.33 7.97
N ALA A 49 9.33 9.32 9.15
CA ALA A 49 9.43 10.40 10.11
C ALA A 49 10.19 9.93 11.36
N SER A 50 11.02 10.81 11.90
CA SER A 50 11.68 10.61 13.17
C SER A 50 11.18 11.68 14.14
N PRO A 51 10.76 11.30 15.37
CA PRO A 51 10.40 12.27 16.38
C PRO A 51 11.63 13.11 16.72
N GLY A 52 11.48 14.43 16.67
CA GLY A 52 12.52 15.36 17.11
C GLY A 52 12.32 15.76 18.57
N PRO A 53 13.36 16.32 19.23
CA PRO A 53 13.17 17.00 20.49
C PRO A 53 12.16 18.13 20.32
N GLU A 54 11.32 18.37 21.33
CA GLU A 54 10.32 19.46 21.39
C GLU A 54 9.21 19.42 20.31
N GLY A 55 8.96 18.24 19.68
CA GLY A 55 7.87 18.10 18.72
C GLY A 55 8.18 18.53 17.28
N ALA A 56 9.34 19.10 17.02
CA ALA A 56 9.82 19.39 15.66
C ALA A 56 10.34 18.10 15.01
N GLY A 57 9.43 17.23 14.58
CA GLY A 57 9.80 15.99 13.88
C GLY A 57 10.47 16.28 12.54
N ARG A 58 11.48 15.49 12.21
CA ARG A 58 12.11 15.50 10.89
C ARG A 58 11.56 14.35 10.06
N TYR A 59 11.51 14.52 8.77
CA TYR A 59 11.15 13.42 7.86
C TYR A 59 12.12 13.33 6.68
N MET A 60 12.18 12.15 6.13
CA MET A 60 12.84 11.87 4.85
C MET A 60 11.90 11.19 3.88
N VAL A 61 12.09 11.52 2.60
CA VAL A 61 11.52 10.77 1.48
C VAL A 61 12.68 10.13 0.74
N ALA A 62 12.63 8.81 0.54
CA ALA A 62 13.74 8.14 -0.10
C ALA A 62 13.29 7.13 -1.17
N GLU A 63 14.06 7.05 -2.25
CA GLU A 63 13.94 6.03 -3.30
C GLU A 63 15.23 5.21 -3.36
N LEU A 64 15.08 3.88 -3.40
CA LEU A 64 16.18 2.96 -3.65
C LEU A 64 16.27 2.66 -5.14
N GLN A 65 17.42 2.98 -5.76
CA GLN A 65 17.68 2.83 -7.19
C GLN A 65 18.87 1.85 -7.40
N PRO A 66 18.63 0.52 -7.51
CA PRO A 66 19.69 -0.43 -7.78
C PRO A 66 20.36 -0.14 -9.13
N ILE A 67 21.70 -0.17 -9.17
CA ILE A 67 22.49 0.01 -10.40
C ILE A 67 22.54 -1.33 -11.13
N ALA A 68 22.02 -1.35 -12.37
CA ALA A 68 21.93 -2.57 -13.16
C ALA A 68 23.32 -3.20 -13.39
N GLY A 69 23.46 -4.48 -13.03
CA GLY A 69 24.70 -5.24 -13.16
C GLY A 69 25.80 -4.85 -12.17
N GLY A 70 25.49 -3.95 -11.22
CA GLY A 70 26.42 -3.48 -10.18
C GLY A 70 26.18 -4.13 -8.81
N GLU A 71 27.15 -3.92 -7.93
CA GLU A 71 27.08 -4.27 -6.50
C GLU A 71 26.75 -3.05 -5.64
N GLN A 72 26.19 -2.03 -6.27
CA GLN A 72 25.85 -0.76 -5.65
C GLN A 72 24.40 -0.37 -5.99
N ALA A 73 23.86 0.50 -5.17
CA ALA A 73 22.60 1.18 -5.40
C ALA A 73 22.73 2.66 -5.04
N ASP A 74 21.98 3.51 -5.69
CA ASP A 74 21.78 4.88 -5.27
C ASP A 74 20.58 4.96 -4.34
N LEU A 75 20.75 5.60 -3.19
CA LEU A 75 19.70 5.99 -2.28
C LEU A 75 19.48 7.50 -2.46
N LEU A 76 18.42 7.86 -3.18
CA LEU A 76 18.02 9.24 -3.39
C LEU A 76 17.14 9.67 -2.21
N CYS A 77 17.60 10.66 -1.42
CA CYS A 77 16.94 11.09 -0.19
C CYS A 77 16.59 12.58 -0.22
N PHE A 78 15.35 12.92 0.07
CA PHE A 78 14.96 14.28 0.46
C PHE A 78 14.95 14.39 1.97
N SER A 79 15.60 15.43 2.51
CA SER A 79 15.57 15.74 3.93
C SER A 79 14.74 16.99 4.22
N SER A 80 13.77 16.88 5.13
CA SER A 80 12.99 18.04 5.58
C SER A 80 13.83 19.10 6.32
N GLN A 81 15.01 18.74 6.81
CA GLN A 81 15.90 19.65 7.52
C GLN A 81 16.68 20.55 6.55
N SER A 82 17.21 19.96 5.45
CA SER A 82 17.93 20.71 4.44
C SER A 82 17.02 21.30 3.35
N GLY A 83 15.81 20.74 3.17
CA GLY A 83 14.93 21.08 2.07
C GLY A 83 15.44 20.63 0.70
N GLN A 84 16.40 19.73 0.66
CA GLN A 84 17.11 19.33 -0.56
C GLN A 84 17.14 17.82 -0.74
N TRP A 85 17.27 17.41 -1.99
CA TRP A 85 17.56 16.03 -2.37
C TRP A 85 19.08 15.80 -2.35
N ASP A 86 19.48 14.67 -1.79
CA ASP A 86 20.83 14.17 -1.78
C ASP A 86 20.87 12.73 -2.28
N ARG A 87 21.99 12.35 -2.91
CA ARG A 87 22.19 11.00 -3.43
C ARG A 87 23.38 10.36 -2.70
N LYS A 88 23.13 9.21 -2.10
CA LYS A 88 24.13 8.39 -1.44
C LYS A 88 24.29 7.08 -2.21
N THR A 89 25.50 6.80 -2.70
CA THR A 89 25.80 5.49 -3.28
C THR A 89 26.17 4.52 -2.18
N VAL A 90 25.50 3.39 -2.12
CA VAL A 90 25.60 2.38 -1.05
C VAL A 90 25.85 0.99 -1.64
N ALA A 91 26.46 0.10 -0.85
CA ALA A 91 26.61 -1.30 -1.25
C ALA A 91 25.22 -1.97 -1.37
N TYR A 92 24.99 -2.68 -2.48
CA TYR A 92 23.74 -3.40 -2.69
C TYR A 92 23.84 -4.80 -2.10
N PRO A 93 22.90 -5.24 -1.24
CA PRO A 93 23.05 -6.47 -0.44
C PRO A 93 22.85 -7.75 -1.24
N LEU A 94 22.45 -7.66 -2.51
CA LEU A 94 22.18 -8.81 -3.35
C LEU A 94 23.29 -8.99 -4.39
N PRO A 95 23.68 -10.23 -4.72
CA PRO A 95 24.70 -10.47 -5.74
C PRO A 95 24.32 -9.88 -7.09
N SER A 96 25.31 -9.35 -7.83
CA SER A 96 25.11 -8.71 -9.13
C SER A 96 24.41 -9.58 -10.18
N ARG A 97 24.47 -10.90 -10.03
CA ARG A 97 23.78 -11.90 -10.90
C ARG A 97 22.43 -12.33 -10.35
N SER A 98 21.98 -11.80 -9.22
CA SER A 98 20.67 -12.11 -8.72
C SER A 98 19.59 -11.40 -9.56
N ARG A 99 18.35 -11.87 -9.44
CA ARG A 99 17.22 -11.16 -10.07
C ARG A 99 17.09 -9.75 -9.48
N PRO A 100 16.66 -8.75 -10.28
CA PRO A 100 16.43 -7.42 -9.75
C PRO A 100 15.29 -7.44 -8.73
N LEU A 101 15.42 -6.67 -7.64
CA LEU A 101 14.32 -6.40 -6.74
C LEU A 101 13.28 -5.52 -7.45
N THR A 102 12.02 -5.94 -7.38
CA THR A 102 10.90 -5.22 -7.98
C THR A 102 9.90 -4.84 -6.89
N PRO A 103 10.13 -3.75 -6.13
CA PRO A 103 9.28 -3.39 -5.02
C PRO A 103 7.84 -3.12 -5.44
N ASN A 104 6.91 -3.71 -4.71
CA ASN A 104 5.47 -3.47 -4.81
C ASN A 104 5.03 -2.29 -3.93
N GLY A 105 5.88 -1.86 -3.00
CA GLY A 105 5.64 -0.74 -2.11
C GLY A 105 6.75 -0.55 -1.11
N VAL A 106 6.62 0.48 -0.27
CA VAL A 106 7.58 0.79 0.78
C VAL A 106 6.85 0.96 2.11
N VAL A 107 7.42 0.39 3.17
CA VAL A 107 6.88 0.46 4.52
C VAL A 107 7.89 1.15 5.43
N SER A 108 7.44 2.07 6.28
CA SER A 108 8.26 2.67 7.34
C SER A 108 8.00 1.93 8.65
N HIS A 109 9.06 1.38 9.26
CA HIS A 109 8.97 0.66 10.52
C HIS A 109 10.31 0.65 11.26
N SER A 110 10.28 0.81 12.59
CA SER A 110 11.46 0.76 13.48
C SER A 110 12.62 1.64 13.02
N GLY A 111 12.36 2.89 12.62
CA GLY A 111 13.39 3.82 12.17
C GLY A 111 13.98 3.50 10.79
N ARG A 112 13.40 2.56 10.06
CA ARG A 112 13.89 2.10 8.75
C ARG A 112 12.81 2.20 7.68
N LEU A 113 13.23 2.33 6.43
CA LEU A 113 12.43 2.07 5.24
C LEU A 113 12.63 0.63 4.78
N TRP A 114 11.54 0.01 4.33
CA TRP A 114 11.48 -1.36 3.87
C TRP A 114 10.88 -1.38 2.47
N TRP A 115 11.71 -1.59 1.45
CA TRP A 115 11.27 -1.80 0.06
C TRP A 115 10.86 -3.25 -0.12
N VAL A 116 9.59 -3.47 -0.36
CA VAL A 116 8.96 -4.79 -0.32
C VAL A 116 8.77 -5.33 -1.72
N ASP A 117 9.46 -6.43 -2.05
CA ASP A 117 9.16 -7.27 -3.19
C ASP A 117 8.36 -8.49 -2.72
N LEU A 118 7.04 -8.48 -3.00
CA LEU A 118 6.11 -9.52 -2.57
C LEU A 118 6.39 -10.90 -3.18
N SER A 119 7.31 -10.99 -4.10
CA SER A 119 7.72 -12.25 -4.72
C SER A 119 9.02 -12.83 -4.15
N TRP A 120 9.81 -12.01 -3.40
CA TRP A 120 11.15 -12.47 -3.03
C TRP A 120 11.59 -12.07 -1.62
N GLY A 121 11.48 -10.80 -1.26
CA GLY A 121 11.98 -10.33 0.02
C GLY A 121 11.94 -8.81 0.13
N LEU A 122 12.59 -8.30 1.14
CA LEU A 122 12.61 -6.89 1.49
C LEU A 122 14.05 -6.40 1.55
N ILE A 123 14.29 -5.16 1.09
CA ILE A 123 15.54 -4.44 1.40
C ILE A 123 15.19 -3.35 2.40
N THR A 124 16.04 -3.18 3.39
CA THR A 124 15.82 -2.19 4.45
C THR A 124 17.08 -1.39 4.73
N CYS A 125 16.89 -0.14 5.14
CA CYS A 125 17.94 0.69 5.75
C CYS A 125 17.35 1.79 6.62
N ASP A 126 18.19 2.38 7.47
CA ASP A 126 17.96 3.67 8.11
C ASP A 126 18.46 4.79 7.17
N PRO A 127 17.57 5.58 6.55
CA PRO A 127 18.00 6.66 5.66
C PRO A 127 18.55 7.89 6.41
N PHE A 128 18.31 7.98 7.72
CA PHE A 128 18.85 9.06 8.56
C PHE A 128 20.30 8.85 8.94
N ALA A 129 20.84 7.63 8.76
CA ALA A 129 22.23 7.35 9.03
C ALA A 129 23.16 8.13 8.09
N ASP A 130 24.30 8.58 8.59
CA ASP A 130 25.32 9.26 7.78
C ASP A 130 25.85 8.32 6.69
N ALA A 131 26.07 7.06 7.03
CA ALA A 131 26.43 5.98 6.11
C ALA A 131 25.37 4.89 6.14
N PRO A 132 24.29 4.99 5.32
CA PRO A 132 23.24 3.98 5.29
C PRO A 132 23.77 2.62 4.83
N VAL A 133 23.35 1.57 5.52
CA VAL A 133 23.67 0.18 5.16
C VAL A 133 22.38 -0.51 4.74
N LEU A 134 22.38 -1.07 3.53
CA LEU A 134 21.28 -1.88 3.04
C LEU A 134 21.39 -3.31 3.57
N SER A 135 20.27 -3.86 4.02
CA SER A 135 20.17 -5.27 4.42
C SER A 135 19.03 -5.93 3.66
N PHE A 136 19.16 -7.22 3.33
CA PHE A 136 18.13 -8.01 2.67
C PHE A 136 17.50 -9.00 3.64
N VAL A 137 16.17 -9.00 3.69
CA VAL A 137 15.37 -9.95 4.46
C VAL A 137 14.54 -10.77 3.48
N PRO A 138 14.78 -12.07 3.34
CA PRO A 138 13.99 -12.94 2.47
C PRO A 138 12.54 -13.04 2.99
N LEU A 139 11.59 -13.37 2.10
CA LEU A 139 10.25 -13.77 2.53
C LEU A 139 10.30 -15.05 3.38
N PRO A 140 9.24 -15.36 4.14
CA PRO A 140 9.13 -16.59 4.91
C PRO A 140 9.47 -17.84 4.08
N PRO A 141 9.93 -18.92 4.70
CA PRO A 141 10.31 -20.16 4.00
C PRO A 141 9.23 -20.64 3.03
N ARG A 142 9.64 -20.98 1.79
CA ARG A 142 8.77 -21.44 0.70
C ARG A 142 7.77 -20.40 0.16
N LYS A 143 7.87 -19.14 0.57
CA LYS A 143 6.99 -18.07 0.08
C LYS A 143 7.62 -17.27 -1.08
N ALA A 144 8.92 -17.40 -1.31
CA ALA A 144 9.57 -16.81 -2.49
C ALA A 144 9.05 -17.49 -3.78
N LEU A 145 8.81 -16.66 -4.80
CA LEU A 145 8.33 -17.09 -6.12
C LEU A 145 9.46 -17.07 -7.13
N LYS A 146 9.27 -17.75 -8.25
CA LYS A 146 10.18 -17.65 -9.39
C LYS A 146 10.11 -16.25 -10.00
N TYR A 147 11.22 -15.79 -10.53
CA TYR A 147 11.26 -14.49 -11.21
C TYR A 147 10.25 -14.44 -12.38
N GLY A 148 9.49 -13.36 -12.44
CA GLY A 148 8.46 -13.17 -13.46
C GLY A 148 7.13 -13.88 -13.18
N GLU A 149 7.03 -14.67 -12.12
CA GLU A 149 5.77 -15.34 -11.75
C GLU A 149 4.76 -14.29 -11.26
N ASP A 150 3.69 -14.13 -12.02
CA ASP A 150 2.46 -13.35 -11.71
C ASP A 150 2.64 -11.98 -11.01
N CYS A 151 3.72 -11.26 -11.28
CA CYS A 151 4.04 -9.98 -10.62
C CYS A 151 2.89 -8.96 -10.65
N ALA A 152 2.04 -9.01 -11.68
CA ALA A 152 0.94 -8.07 -11.87
C ALA A 152 -0.26 -8.24 -10.91
N VAL A 153 -0.30 -9.33 -10.14
CA VAL A 153 -1.44 -9.65 -9.27
C VAL A 153 -1.05 -9.94 -7.82
N LEU A 154 0.24 -9.85 -7.49
CA LEU A 154 0.71 -10.20 -6.14
C LEU A 154 0.11 -9.32 -5.05
N ASP A 155 -0.06 -8.05 -5.32
CA ASP A 155 -0.66 -7.08 -4.40
C ASP A 155 -2.12 -7.36 -4.05
N LYS A 156 -2.81 -8.19 -4.85
CA LYS A 156 -4.17 -8.67 -4.55
C LYS A 156 -4.20 -9.79 -3.52
N TYR A 157 -3.09 -10.49 -3.36
CA TYR A 157 -3.03 -11.73 -2.56
C TYR A 157 -1.92 -11.74 -1.52
N ARG A 158 -1.04 -10.74 -1.54
CA ARG A 158 0.08 -10.62 -0.63
C ARG A 158 0.25 -9.19 -0.16
N ARG A 159 0.65 -9.05 1.09
CA ARG A 159 0.94 -7.73 1.67
C ARG A 159 1.96 -7.83 2.79
N VAL A 160 2.83 -6.83 2.86
CA VAL A 160 3.63 -6.53 4.05
C VAL A 160 3.11 -5.23 4.64
N ALA A 161 2.82 -5.22 5.92
CA ALA A 161 2.35 -4.03 6.64
C ALA A 161 2.77 -4.09 8.11
N VAL A 162 2.65 -2.96 8.81
CA VAL A 162 2.86 -2.90 10.26
C VAL A 162 1.52 -3.12 10.96
N SER A 163 1.49 -4.08 11.88
CA SER A 163 0.36 -4.33 12.76
C SER A 163 0.87 -4.59 14.17
N ARG A 164 0.29 -3.91 15.17
CA ARG A 164 0.72 -3.94 16.58
C ARG A 164 2.24 -3.78 16.74
N GLY A 165 2.81 -2.81 15.99
CA GLY A 165 4.23 -2.47 16.07
C GLY A 165 5.20 -3.53 15.54
N LYS A 166 4.75 -4.49 14.73
CA LYS A 166 5.59 -5.51 14.09
C LYS A 166 5.31 -5.57 12.59
N LEU A 167 6.33 -5.90 11.80
CA LEU A 167 6.15 -6.22 10.39
C LEU A 167 5.44 -7.56 10.24
N ARG A 168 4.41 -7.57 9.40
CA ARG A 168 3.64 -8.78 9.11
C ARG A 168 3.54 -8.99 7.60
N PHE A 169 3.68 -10.24 7.20
CA PHE A 169 3.48 -10.68 5.84
C PHE A 169 2.22 -11.54 5.78
N VAL A 170 1.26 -11.10 4.98
CA VAL A 170 0.02 -11.84 4.68
C VAL A 170 0.17 -12.46 3.31
N ASP A 171 -0.12 -13.76 3.20
CA ASP A 171 -0.05 -14.50 1.95
C ASP A 171 -1.29 -15.36 1.74
N MET A 172 -1.98 -15.12 0.64
CA MET A 172 -3.07 -15.96 0.11
C MET A 172 -2.83 -16.35 -1.36
N TYR A 173 -1.62 -16.10 -1.88
CA TYR A 173 -1.31 -16.32 -3.29
C TYR A 173 -1.28 -17.81 -3.64
N LYS A 174 -0.72 -18.63 -2.78
CA LYS A 174 -0.59 -20.06 -2.99
C LYS A 174 -1.97 -20.74 -2.93
N ASN A 175 -2.24 -21.67 -3.86
CA ASN A 175 -3.51 -22.40 -3.97
C ASN A 175 -4.74 -21.53 -4.34
N ARG A 176 -4.55 -20.32 -4.84
CA ARG A 176 -5.66 -19.45 -5.28
C ARG A 176 -6.49 -20.04 -6.43
N SER A 177 -5.93 -20.96 -7.20
CA SER A 177 -6.62 -21.61 -8.31
C SER A 177 -7.60 -22.71 -7.88
N SER A 178 -7.54 -23.14 -6.62
CA SER A 178 -8.36 -24.24 -6.10
C SER A 178 -9.34 -23.67 -5.10
N PHE A 179 -10.58 -23.47 -5.53
CA PHE A 179 -11.67 -23.07 -4.65
C PHE A 179 -11.82 -24.05 -3.49
N GLY A 180 -11.85 -23.58 -2.28
CA GLY A 180 -11.94 -24.41 -1.07
C GLY A 180 -10.60 -24.89 -0.49
N SER A 181 -9.52 -24.87 -1.27
CA SER A 181 -8.16 -25.13 -0.77
C SER A 181 -7.31 -23.85 -0.65
N ALA A 182 -7.85 -22.70 -1.07
CA ALA A 182 -7.20 -21.42 -0.88
C ALA A 182 -7.02 -21.13 0.62
N GLN A 183 -5.80 -20.72 0.99
CA GLN A 183 -5.42 -20.47 2.37
C GLN A 183 -4.93 -19.05 2.54
N ILE A 184 -5.13 -18.52 3.74
CA ILE A 184 -4.46 -17.32 4.22
C ILE A 184 -3.46 -17.73 5.29
N SER A 185 -2.26 -17.17 5.24
CA SER A 185 -1.26 -17.29 6.30
C SER A 185 -0.72 -15.92 6.67
N VAL A 186 -0.49 -15.70 7.97
CA VAL A 186 0.10 -14.49 8.51
C VAL A 186 1.39 -14.82 9.24
N TRP A 187 2.44 -14.13 8.84
CA TRP A 187 3.79 -14.27 9.34
C TRP A 187 4.24 -12.97 9.98
N THR A 188 5.03 -13.06 11.04
CA THR A 188 5.58 -11.91 11.77
C THR A 188 7.09 -11.93 11.73
N LEU A 189 7.68 -10.79 11.35
CA LEU A 189 9.06 -10.45 11.62
C LEU A 189 9.09 -9.69 12.94
N ALA A 190 9.41 -10.39 14.03
CA ALA A 190 9.34 -9.81 15.37
C ALA A 190 10.49 -8.85 15.66
N ASP A 191 11.67 -9.16 15.13
CA ASP A 191 12.89 -8.38 15.28
C ASP A 191 13.31 -7.79 13.92
N PRO A 192 13.37 -6.45 13.79
CA PRO A 192 13.82 -5.78 12.55
C PRO A 192 15.26 -6.09 12.14
N ASP A 193 16.09 -6.58 13.05
CA ASP A 193 17.47 -7.00 12.80
C ASP A 193 17.60 -8.48 12.42
N SER A 194 16.50 -9.23 12.52
CA SER A 194 16.44 -10.63 12.14
C SER A 194 16.00 -10.82 10.69
N THR A 195 16.25 -12.01 10.16
CA THR A 195 15.68 -12.50 8.90
C THR A 195 14.63 -13.58 9.13
N GLU A 196 14.29 -13.87 10.38
CA GLU A 196 13.44 -14.98 10.75
C GLU A 196 11.99 -14.54 10.90
N TRP A 197 11.12 -15.21 10.14
CA TRP A 197 9.69 -15.03 10.21
C TRP A 197 9.05 -16.14 11.03
N THR A 198 8.14 -15.77 11.91
CA THR A 198 7.30 -16.70 12.67
C THR A 198 5.92 -16.78 12.03
N LEU A 199 5.44 -17.99 11.73
CA LEU A 199 4.06 -18.20 11.36
C LEU A 199 3.18 -18.00 12.60
N GLU A 200 2.27 -17.04 12.52
CA GLU A 200 1.32 -16.78 13.63
C GLU A 200 0.10 -17.69 13.50
N TYR A 201 -0.51 -17.72 12.32
CA TYR A 201 -1.67 -18.56 12.03
C TYR A 201 -1.90 -18.79 10.53
N GLU A 202 -2.67 -19.84 10.26
CA GLU A 202 -3.21 -20.18 8.96
C GLU A 202 -4.68 -20.55 9.05
N ALA A 203 -5.44 -20.22 8.00
CA ALA A 203 -6.83 -20.65 7.84
C ALA A 203 -7.14 -20.94 6.37
N THR A 204 -8.12 -21.79 6.11
CA THR A 204 -8.63 -22.00 4.76
C THR A 204 -9.86 -21.11 4.52
N PHE A 205 -10.01 -20.61 3.31
CA PHE A 205 -11.23 -19.87 2.95
C PHE A 205 -12.48 -20.76 3.01
N SER A 206 -12.32 -22.08 2.85
CA SER A 206 -13.42 -23.02 3.05
C SER A 206 -13.96 -22.99 4.47
N GLU A 207 -13.08 -22.92 5.49
CA GLU A 207 -13.50 -22.79 6.90
C GLU A 207 -14.23 -21.48 7.13
N ILE A 208 -13.67 -20.36 6.65
CA ILE A 208 -14.29 -19.03 6.75
C ILE A 208 -15.68 -19.00 6.09
N PHE A 209 -15.79 -19.51 4.85
CA PHE A 209 -17.06 -19.54 4.11
C PHE A 209 -18.13 -20.45 4.73
N ASN A 210 -17.72 -21.43 5.52
CA ASN A 210 -18.64 -22.34 6.21
C ASN A 210 -19.11 -21.80 7.56
N ASP A 211 -18.46 -20.78 8.10
CA ASP A 211 -18.87 -20.15 9.35
C ASP A 211 -20.24 -19.43 9.20
N ALA A 212 -20.96 -19.37 10.31
CA ALA A 212 -22.27 -18.73 10.35
C ALA A 212 -22.20 -17.21 10.08
N SER A 213 -21.13 -16.56 10.56
CA SER A 213 -20.92 -15.11 10.37
C SER A 213 -20.73 -14.76 8.89
N PHE A 214 -19.95 -15.56 8.13
CA PHE A 214 -19.81 -15.35 6.69
C PHE A 214 -21.14 -15.58 5.95
N LYS A 215 -21.85 -16.66 6.28
CA LYS A 215 -23.16 -16.95 5.66
C LYS A 215 -24.19 -15.83 5.90
N ALA A 216 -24.12 -15.17 7.05
CA ALA A 216 -24.99 -14.05 7.37
C ALA A 216 -24.76 -12.83 6.48
N THR A 217 -23.53 -12.62 5.95
CA THR A 217 -23.23 -11.51 5.04
C THR A 217 -23.86 -11.64 3.66
N ARG A 218 -24.23 -12.85 3.26
CA ARG A 218 -24.73 -13.19 1.91
C ARG A 218 -23.72 -12.94 0.77
N LEU A 219 -22.44 -12.76 1.09
CA LEU A 219 -21.38 -12.61 0.10
C LEU A 219 -21.21 -13.89 -0.72
N THR A 220 -20.69 -13.74 -1.93
CA THR A 220 -20.37 -14.87 -2.80
C THR A 220 -19.16 -15.64 -2.25
N ARG A 221 -19.14 -16.96 -2.44
CA ARG A 221 -18.02 -17.81 -2.01
C ARG A 221 -16.90 -17.78 -3.05
N GLN A 222 -16.31 -16.62 -3.26
CA GLN A 222 -15.17 -16.42 -4.15
C GLN A 222 -13.96 -15.99 -3.36
N LEU A 223 -12.77 -16.25 -3.90
CA LEU A 223 -11.55 -15.79 -3.27
C LEU A 223 -11.50 -14.25 -3.30
N PRO A 224 -11.49 -13.61 -2.12
CA PRO A 224 -11.50 -12.16 -2.05
C PRO A 224 -10.13 -11.56 -2.40
N VAL A 225 -10.11 -10.25 -2.61
CA VAL A 225 -8.88 -9.47 -2.75
C VAL A 225 -8.44 -8.97 -1.38
N LEU A 226 -7.18 -9.16 -1.04
CA LEU A 226 -6.61 -8.69 0.21
C LEU A 226 -6.58 -7.17 0.25
N ALA A 227 -7.25 -6.56 1.22
CA ALA A 227 -7.25 -5.12 1.42
C ALA A 227 -6.10 -4.69 2.34
N LEU A 228 -6.16 -5.07 3.62
CA LEU A 228 -5.14 -4.75 4.61
C LEU A 228 -5.21 -5.69 5.82
N ILE A 229 -4.17 -5.69 6.64
CA ILE A 229 -4.20 -6.21 8.00
C ILE A 229 -4.53 -5.06 8.96
N HIS A 230 -5.37 -5.31 9.98
CA HIS A 230 -5.74 -4.27 10.93
C HIS A 230 -4.51 -3.76 11.68
N PRO A 231 -4.30 -2.43 11.79
CA PRO A 231 -3.04 -1.87 12.30
C PRO A 231 -2.77 -2.14 13.78
N ARG A 232 -3.81 -2.38 14.58
CA ARG A 232 -3.71 -2.63 16.03
C ARG A 232 -4.10 -4.04 16.45
N ASP A 233 -4.82 -4.75 15.60
CA ASP A 233 -5.26 -6.12 15.85
C ASP A 233 -4.74 -7.05 14.75
N PRO A 234 -3.65 -7.78 14.99
CA PRO A 234 -3.02 -8.61 13.97
C PRO A 234 -3.85 -9.82 13.55
N ASP A 235 -4.86 -10.19 14.32
CA ASP A 235 -5.72 -11.33 14.05
C ASP A 235 -6.80 -10.99 13.01
N VAL A 236 -7.07 -9.68 12.81
CA VAL A 236 -8.08 -9.18 11.89
C VAL A 236 -7.48 -8.77 10.55
N VAL A 237 -7.99 -9.35 9.47
CA VAL A 237 -7.60 -9.04 8.08
C VAL A 237 -8.82 -8.60 7.29
N TYR A 238 -8.64 -7.54 6.50
CA TYR A 238 -9.68 -6.95 5.66
C TYR A 238 -9.56 -7.40 4.21
N PHE A 239 -10.70 -7.59 3.57
CA PHE A 239 -10.81 -8.07 2.21
C PHE A 239 -11.86 -7.29 1.42
N PHE A 240 -11.62 -7.14 0.11
CA PHE A 240 -12.62 -6.72 -0.83
C PHE A 240 -13.25 -7.93 -1.52
N LEU A 241 -14.58 -7.96 -1.56
CA LEU A 241 -15.33 -8.94 -2.33
C LEU A 241 -16.61 -8.29 -2.83
N ASP A 242 -16.83 -8.36 -4.12
CA ASP A 242 -17.92 -7.64 -4.79
C ASP A 242 -17.83 -6.13 -4.49
N ARG A 243 -18.86 -5.54 -3.91
CA ARG A 243 -18.91 -4.14 -3.47
C ARG A 243 -18.78 -4.01 -1.95
N HIS A 244 -18.20 -4.99 -1.28
CA HIS A 244 -18.09 -5.01 0.17
C HIS A 244 -16.63 -5.01 0.61
N LEU A 245 -16.37 -4.26 1.66
CA LEU A 245 -15.20 -4.40 2.51
C LEU A 245 -15.63 -5.22 3.73
N PHE A 246 -15.02 -6.37 3.94
CA PHE A 246 -15.30 -7.19 5.11
C PHE A 246 -14.01 -7.57 5.83
N SER A 247 -14.09 -7.79 7.12
CA SER A 247 -12.98 -8.22 7.94
C SER A 247 -13.23 -9.59 8.55
N VAL A 248 -12.14 -10.33 8.70
CA VAL A 248 -12.16 -11.68 9.27
C VAL A 248 -11.17 -11.72 10.42
N ASP A 249 -11.61 -12.17 11.59
CA ASP A 249 -10.74 -12.72 12.61
C ASP A 249 -10.27 -14.08 12.10
N VAL A 250 -9.01 -14.14 11.68
CA VAL A 250 -8.49 -15.31 10.95
C VAL A 250 -8.27 -16.51 11.88
N PRO A 251 -7.73 -16.38 13.10
CA PRO A 251 -7.69 -17.45 14.08
C PRO A 251 -9.06 -18.05 14.37
N ASP A 252 -10.09 -17.21 14.57
CA ASP A 252 -11.46 -17.64 14.85
C ASP A 252 -12.24 -18.02 13.60
N ARG A 253 -11.72 -17.70 12.40
CA ARG A 253 -12.36 -17.94 11.09
C ARG A 253 -13.72 -17.23 10.95
N ARG A 254 -13.91 -16.15 11.67
CA ARG A 254 -15.19 -15.45 11.81
C ARG A 254 -15.13 -14.08 11.14
N VAL A 255 -16.20 -13.73 10.41
CA VAL A 255 -16.39 -12.36 9.92
C VAL A 255 -16.75 -11.45 11.09
N VAL A 256 -16.00 -10.36 11.24
CA VAL A 256 -16.18 -9.36 12.31
C VAL A 256 -17.05 -8.21 11.80
N GLN A 257 -16.76 -7.72 10.58
CA GLN A 257 -17.48 -6.60 9.96
C GLN A 257 -17.71 -6.89 8.48
N CYS A 258 -18.79 -6.35 7.93
CA CYS A 258 -19.06 -6.40 6.50
C CYS A 258 -19.89 -5.19 6.11
N GLU A 259 -19.32 -4.33 5.29
CA GLU A 259 -19.93 -3.06 4.88
C GLU A 259 -19.84 -2.88 3.37
N LEU A 260 -20.86 -2.25 2.80
CA LEU A 260 -20.77 -1.73 1.43
C LEU A 260 -19.76 -0.61 1.39
N TYR A 261 -18.88 -0.61 0.41
CA TYR A 261 -18.07 0.56 0.12
C TYR A 261 -18.45 1.13 -1.25
N GLU A 262 -18.60 2.44 -1.28
CA GLU A 262 -18.86 3.16 -2.52
C GLU A 262 -17.53 3.74 -3.01
N LEU A 263 -17.09 3.28 -4.17
CA LEU A 263 -16.05 3.98 -4.91
C LEU A 263 -16.70 5.12 -5.67
N VAL A 264 -16.10 6.30 -5.62
CA VAL A 264 -16.57 7.49 -6.35
C VAL A 264 -16.58 7.26 -7.88
N GLU A 265 -15.75 6.32 -8.36
CA GLU A 265 -15.81 5.80 -9.74
C GLU A 265 -15.80 4.27 -9.72
N GLU A 266 -16.68 3.66 -10.51
CA GLU A 266 -16.53 2.26 -10.90
C GLU A 266 -15.23 2.15 -11.71
N LEU A 267 -14.15 1.71 -11.07
CA LEU A 267 -12.95 1.31 -11.78
C LEU A 267 -13.36 0.19 -12.74
N SER A 268 -13.55 0.59 -14.01
CA SER A 268 -13.99 -0.28 -15.10
C SER A 268 -13.23 -1.62 -15.05
N GLY A 269 -13.86 -2.67 -14.52
CA GLY A 269 -13.52 -4.09 -14.62
C GLY A 269 -12.08 -4.55 -14.38
N LYS A 270 -11.12 -3.64 -14.13
CA LYS A 270 -9.71 -3.91 -14.08
C LYS A 270 -9.13 -3.46 -12.74
N SER A 271 -9.07 -4.41 -11.81
CA SER A 271 -8.08 -4.42 -10.76
C SER A 271 -8.09 -3.27 -9.74
N ILE A 272 -8.78 -3.48 -8.63
CA ILE A 272 -8.55 -2.69 -7.40
C ILE A 272 -7.06 -2.82 -7.06
N ALA A 273 -6.31 -1.72 -7.15
CA ALA A 273 -4.92 -1.68 -6.75
C ALA A 273 -4.85 -1.55 -5.22
N THR A 274 -4.85 -2.67 -4.51
CA THR A 274 -4.86 -2.71 -3.04
C THR A 274 -3.64 -2.08 -2.40
N ARG A 275 -2.54 -1.89 -3.16
CA ARG A 275 -1.34 -1.18 -2.69
C ARG A 275 -1.60 0.26 -2.24
N PHE A 276 -2.69 0.87 -2.70
CA PHE A 276 -3.10 2.22 -2.30
C PHE A 276 -4.04 2.24 -1.08
N VAL A 277 -4.43 1.08 -0.58
CA VAL A 277 -5.25 0.99 0.62
C VAL A 277 -4.34 1.05 1.84
N HIS A 278 -4.49 2.08 2.65
CA HIS A 278 -3.73 2.29 3.87
C HIS A 278 -4.70 2.55 5.02
N ALA A 279 -4.40 1.96 6.18
CA ALA A 279 -5.07 2.32 7.42
C ALA A 279 -4.30 3.47 8.08
N TRP A 280 -5.02 4.52 8.48
CA TRP A 280 -4.46 5.62 9.23
C TRP A 280 -5.36 6.00 10.39
N ARG A 281 -4.74 6.59 11.38
CA ARG A 281 -5.49 7.17 12.49
C ARG A 281 -6.11 8.47 12.01
N LEU A 282 -7.44 8.59 12.08
CA LEU A 282 -8.13 9.83 11.75
C LEU A 282 -7.59 10.99 12.60
N PRO A 283 -7.22 12.12 11.99
CA PRO A 283 -6.89 13.34 12.72
C PRO A 283 -8.06 13.77 13.63
N PRO A 284 -7.79 14.42 14.79
CA PRO A 284 -8.87 14.87 15.68
C PRO A 284 -9.91 15.74 14.98
N ALA A 285 -9.49 16.62 14.05
CA ALA A 285 -10.38 17.48 13.29
C ALA A 285 -11.35 16.70 12.36
N LEU A 286 -10.92 15.55 11.84
CA LEU A 286 -11.78 14.68 11.01
C LEU A 286 -12.63 13.73 11.85
N ARG A 287 -12.21 13.43 13.09
CA ARG A 287 -13.03 12.65 14.03
C ARG A 287 -14.30 13.37 14.41
N SER A 288 -14.20 14.65 14.80
CA SER A 288 -15.37 15.42 15.19
C SER A 288 -16.39 15.55 14.06
N ALA A 289 -15.92 15.57 12.80
CA ALA A 289 -16.81 15.59 11.64
C ALA A 289 -17.46 14.20 11.39
N ALA A 290 -16.70 13.12 11.56
CA ALA A 290 -17.21 11.75 11.44
C ALA A 290 -18.17 11.41 12.58
N ASP A 291 -17.84 11.80 13.81
CA ASP A 291 -18.70 11.60 14.99
C ASP A 291 -20.01 12.38 14.83
N ALA A 292 -19.98 13.61 14.28
CA ALA A 292 -21.18 14.38 13.99
C ALA A 292 -22.07 13.79 12.88
N VAL A 293 -21.49 13.05 11.94
CA VAL A 293 -22.24 12.30 10.91
C VAL A 293 -22.84 11.04 11.51
N LEU A 294 -22.05 10.31 12.31
CA LEU A 294 -22.50 9.09 13.01
C LEU A 294 -23.58 9.38 14.07
N GLU A 295 -23.49 10.51 14.78
CA GLU A 295 -24.55 10.91 15.72
C GLU A 295 -25.86 11.25 15.00
N LYS A 296 -25.80 11.75 13.77
CA LYS A 296 -27.01 11.99 12.95
C LYS A 296 -27.62 10.68 12.43
N GLU A 297 -26.82 9.67 12.15
CA GLU A 297 -27.30 8.37 11.71
C GLU A 297 -27.74 7.49 12.90
N ASN A 298 -27.10 7.62 14.07
CA ASN A 298 -27.41 6.86 15.28
C ASN A 298 -28.52 7.46 16.16
N ALA A 299 -29.08 8.62 15.82
CA ALA A 299 -30.33 9.08 16.42
C ALA A 299 -31.51 8.10 16.15
N GLY A 300 -31.24 6.97 15.50
CA GLY A 300 -32.14 5.86 15.17
C GLY A 300 -31.70 4.45 15.61
N GLY A 301 -30.68 4.23 16.45
CA GLY A 301 -30.37 2.86 16.93
C GLY A 301 -28.98 2.65 17.47
N ASN A 302 -28.93 2.07 18.63
CA ASN A 302 -27.87 1.47 19.47
C ASN A 302 -26.40 1.53 19.05
N GLN A 303 -25.64 2.00 20.01
CA GLN A 303 -24.23 2.33 20.10
C GLN A 303 -23.34 1.09 20.16
N GLU A 304 -22.42 0.97 19.21
CA GLU A 304 -21.13 0.27 19.37
C GLU A 304 -20.03 1.08 18.71
N ILE A 305 -18.94 1.25 19.43
CA ILE A 305 -17.82 2.12 19.06
C ILE A 305 -17.05 1.47 17.90
N VAL A 306 -17.15 2.04 16.72
CA VAL A 306 -16.39 1.63 15.54
C VAL A 306 -15.17 2.52 15.38
N ASP A 307 -13.97 1.97 15.60
CA ASP A 307 -12.73 2.58 15.14
C ASP A 307 -12.68 2.43 13.61
N ALA A 308 -13.13 3.44 12.91
CA ALA A 308 -13.23 3.44 11.45
C ALA A 308 -11.86 3.40 10.79
N ALA A 309 -11.61 2.37 10.03
CA ALA A 309 -10.55 2.36 9.01
C ALA A 309 -11.01 3.19 7.81
N ALA A 310 -10.51 4.42 7.68
CA ALA A 310 -10.80 5.23 6.51
C ALA A 310 -10.00 4.72 5.31
N VAL A 311 -10.70 4.24 4.30
CA VAL A 311 -10.12 3.90 2.99
C VAL A 311 -10.09 5.18 2.16
N SER A 312 -8.90 5.75 1.94
CA SER A 312 -8.71 6.88 1.04
C SER A 312 -8.18 6.39 -0.30
N THR A 313 -9.02 6.44 -1.31
CA THR A 313 -8.61 6.42 -2.72
C THR A 313 -8.49 7.87 -3.18
N SER A 314 -7.26 8.35 -3.39
CA SER A 314 -7.05 9.67 -3.98
C SER A 314 -7.36 9.65 -5.48
N GLN A 315 -8.50 10.18 -5.86
CA GLN A 315 -8.78 10.56 -7.26
C GLN A 315 -9.05 12.06 -7.31
N THR A 316 -8.36 12.74 -8.18
CA THR A 316 -8.56 14.15 -8.48
C THR A 316 -9.51 14.27 -9.66
N GLU A 317 -10.69 14.87 -9.45
CA GLU A 317 -11.56 15.33 -10.54
C GLU A 317 -10.91 16.54 -11.23
N VAL A 318 -10.81 16.47 -12.54
CA VAL A 318 -10.56 17.65 -13.39
C VAL A 318 -11.87 17.94 -14.10
N GLU A 319 -12.55 19.04 -13.72
CA GLU A 319 -13.66 19.62 -14.47
C GLU A 319 -13.19 20.01 -15.88
N ILE A 320 -13.79 19.40 -16.88
CA ILE A 320 -13.64 19.84 -18.29
C ILE A 320 -14.78 20.82 -18.56
N GLY A 321 -14.43 22.09 -18.57
CA GLY A 321 -15.31 23.15 -19.07
C GLY A 321 -15.62 22.93 -20.54
N GLY A 322 -16.90 22.88 -20.86
CA GLY A 322 -17.39 22.76 -22.23
C GLY A 322 -17.07 24.03 -23.05
N GLY A 323 -16.52 23.84 -24.21
CA GLY A 323 -16.30 24.84 -25.22
C GLY A 323 -16.73 24.32 -26.59
N ASP A 324 -17.59 25.07 -27.21
CA ASP A 324 -18.34 24.91 -28.44
C ASP A 324 -17.63 24.22 -29.62
N THR A 325 -18.40 23.42 -30.30
CA THR A 325 -18.15 22.92 -31.69
C THR A 325 -18.30 24.03 -32.73
N PRO A 326 -17.58 23.93 -33.84
CA PRO A 326 -18.20 24.15 -35.14
C PRO A 326 -18.00 23.00 -36.12
N GLU A 327 -19.13 22.67 -36.76
CA GLU A 327 -19.24 21.89 -37.98
C GLU A 327 -18.28 22.34 -39.09
N SER A 328 -17.65 21.41 -39.82
CA SER A 328 -17.72 21.48 -41.27
C SER A 328 -17.05 20.29 -41.98
N LYS A 329 -17.83 19.72 -42.88
CA LYS A 329 -17.54 19.22 -44.23
C LYS A 329 -16.72 17.95 -44.43
N ARG A 330 -17.49 16.91 -44.78
CA ARG A 330 -17.14 15.79 -45.65
C ARG A 330 -16.41 16.23 -46.90
N ARG A 331 -15.34 15.54 -47.28
CA ARG A 331 -14.97 15.27 -48.65
C ARG A 331 -14.50 13.81 -48.77
N ARG A 332 -15.25 13.05 -49.57
CA ARG A 332 -14.85 11.80 -50.24
C ARG A 332 -13.73 12.14 -51.23
N LEU A 333 -12.77 11.26 -51.34
CA LEU A 333 -12.06 11.01 -52.58
C LEU A 333 -11.64 9.55 -52.61
N ASP A 334 -12.21 8.86 -53.63
CA ASP A 334 -11.80 7.56 -54.12
C ASP A 334 -10.40 7.61 -54.73
N ARG A 335 -9.59 6.66 -54.37
CA ARG A 335 -8.82 5.77 -55.29
C ARG A 335 -8.02 4.75 -54.49
#